data_ab355478c7fd0b474b79b6dbd1be566f
#
_entry.id   ab355478c7fd0b474b79b6dbd1be566f
#
_cell.length_a   1.000
_cell.length_b   1.000
_cell.length_c   1.000
_cell.angle_alpha   90.00
_cell.angle_beta   90.00
_cell.angle_gamma   90.00
#
_symmetry.space_group_name_H-M   'P 1'
#
loop_
_entity.id
_entity.type
_entity.pdbx_description
1 polymer ?
#
loop_
_entity_poly.entity_id
_entity_poly.type
_entity_poly.pdbx_seq_one_letter_code
_entity_poly.pdbx_strand_id
1 'polypeptide(L)'
;VKLPKDKTKFLNQWKYVEVARYVPSLNRVIRDKIGDSPLFYDIKNIDEYRKLHNNTGLYTSVWHYDSQDIDNCVRLGSLYFDLDNDDINKCFNEVKFLYNYLIQYIPEKSVIVYFTGKKGFHIECEAMALGINPTNDLPKIFRYIASKIKEKYLIESLDFAVYDIRRMWRLSGSKHQSTGLYKNIIPKNILNSDISSIISFCSTQKENLVEEQEFSLSANEWYRQFAYQMEEEKTKPKDFLESFNKYGSSKLKFFNEKEKSFEKENLWKNCPSIKRLHDQAINSGQLEHEARLFLCSILTYNIDSIKYLHEILSHCDDYNFEKSTAHINDWVKRRQLGIGGRPYTCDRANAVGVGCGNCSLEKRNKWVRIGDRFVETNEQSSPSPVRFAYKTIKEKNVK
;
A
#
# COMPACT_ATOMS: atom_id res chain seq x y z
N VAL A 1 -24.59 -8.62 7.71
CA VAL A 1 -24.26 -8.85 9.13
C VAL A 1 -25.07 -7.85 9.94
N LYS A 2 -25.93 -8.31 10.87
CA LYS A 2 -26.65 -7.41 11.76
C LYS A 2 -25.66 -6.79 12.74
N LEU A 3 -25.53 -5.46 12.70
CA LEU A 3 -24.80 -4.73 13.72
C LEU A 3 -25.38 -5.04 15.10
N PRO A 4 -24.53 -5.23 16.13
CA PRO A 4 -25.02 -5.38 17.49
C PRO A 4 -25.84 -4.15 17.86
N LYS A 5 -27.07 -4.35 18.31
CA LYS A 5 -27.94 -3.26 18.78
C LYS A 5 -27.44 -2.57 20.06
N ASP A 6 -26.41 -3.13 20.69
CA ASP A 6 -25.84 -2.65 21.94
C ASP A 6 -24.43 -2.10 21.70
N LYS A 7 -24.33 -0.77 21.67
CA LYS A 7 -23.12 0.01 21.48
C LYS A 7 -22.07 -0.26 22.56
N THR A 8 -22.51 -0.41 23.81
CA THR A 8 -21.62 -0.67 24.95
C THR A 8 -20.92 -2.02 24.78
N LYS A 9 -21.63 -3.02 24.25
CA LYS A 9 -21.09 -4.34 23.95
C LYS A 9 -20.09 -4.31 22.79
N PHE A 10 -20.37 -3.51 21.76
CA PHE A 10 -19.50 -3.32 20.62
C PHE A 10 -18.17 -2.68 21.02
N LEU A 11 -18.19 -1.55 21.73
CA LEU A 11 -16.99 -0.85 22.19
C LEU A 11 -16.21 -1.62 23.27
N ASN A 12 -16.87 -2.48 24.05
CA ASN A 12 -16.20 -3.33 25.02
C ASN A 12 -15.43 -4.49 24.36
N GLN A 13 -15.76 -4.87 23.15
CA GLN A 13 -15.10 -5.95 22.42
C GLN A 13 -13.81 -5.45 21.75
N TRP A 14 -13.82 -4.29 21.09
CA TRP A 14 -12.63 -3.69 20.43
C TRP A 14 -12.04 -2.59 21.30
N LYS A 15 -11.51 -2.96 22.44
CA LYS A 15 -11.05 -2.02 23.46
C LYS A 15 -9.54 -1.81 23.50
N TYR A 16 -8.76 -2.70 22.90
CA TYR A 16 -7.32 -2.62 22.97
C TYR A 16 -6.74 -1.74 21.88
N VAL A 17 -5.74 -0.94 22.23
CA VAL A 17 -4.91 -0.16 21.31
C VAL A 17 -3.44 -0.45 21.57
N GLU A 18 -2.65 -0.60 20.52
CA GLU A 18 -1.19 -0.65 20.62
C GLU A 18 -0.68 0.75 20.95
N VAL A 19 0.33 0.88 21.82
CA VAL A 19 0.89 2.16 22.22
C VAL A 19 2.34 2.33 21.78
N ALA A 20 2.72 3.60 21.56
CA ALA A 20 4.07 4.00 21.19
C ALA A 20 4.37 5.40 21.70
N ARG A 21 5.64 5.74 21.81
CA ARG A 21 6.09 7.06 22.23
C ARG A 21 7.30 7.52 21.43
N TYR A 22 7.44 8.82 21.35
CA TYR A 22 8.64 9.44 20.80
C TYR A 22 9.80 9.30 21.79
N VAL A 23 10.95 8.83 21.31
CA VAL A 23 12.18 8.69 22.09
C VAL A 23 13.19 9.72 21.62
N PRO A 24 13.47 10.78 22.41
CA PRO A 24 14.33 11.89 21.98
C PRO A 24 15.75 11.46 21.59
N SER A 25 16.35 10.54 22.33
CA SER A 25 17.71 10.04 22.05
C SER A 25 17.85 9.33 20.71
N LEU A 26 16.73 8.81 20.16
CA LEU A 26 16.68 8.10 18.88
C LEU A 26 16.00 8.91 17.78
N ASN A 27 15.47 10.09 18.12
CA ASN A 27 14.72 10.99 17.23
C ASN A 27 13.64 10.27 16.42
N ARG A 28 12.94 9.32 17.04
CA ARG A 28 11.88 8.53 16.37
C ARG A 28 10.81 8.02 17.34
N VAL A 29 9.66 7.65 16.77
CA VAL A 29 8.60 6.96 17.50
C VAL A 29 8.94 5.48 17.59
N ILE A 30 8.84 4.94 18.81
CA ILE A 30 9.07 3.52 19.10
C ILE A 30 7.82 2.93 19.74
N ARG A 31 7.36 1.79 19.25
CA ARG A 31 6.31 1.00 19.88
C ARG A 31 6.81 0.46 21.21
N ASP A 32 6.02 0.68 22.24
CA ASP A 32 6.32 0.09 23.55
C ASP A 32 6.04 -1.41 23.53
N LYS A 33 6.81 -2.15 24.31
CA LYS A 33 6.78 -3.62 24.35
C LYS A 33 6.79 -4.15 25.76
N ILE A 34 6.24 -5.34 25.92
CA ILE A 34 6.46 -6.23 27.07
C ILE A 34 7.20 -7.47 26.54
N GLY A 35 8.50 -7.60 26.87
CA GLY A 35 9.36 -8.56 26.21
C GLY A 35 9.46 -8.26 24.70
N ASP A 36 9.17 -9.24 23.86
CA ASP A 36 9.16 -9.10 22.41
C ASP A 36 7.80 -8.67 21.82
N SER A 37 6.74 -8.74 22.64
CA SER A 37 5.37 -8.46 22.19
C SER A 37 5.01 -6.98 22.30
N PRO A 38 4.15 -6.44 21.39
CA PRO A 38 3.63 -5.08 21.52
C PRO A 38 2.89 -4.86 22.84
N LEU A 39 3.05 -3.67 23.41
CA LEU A 39 2.27 -3.26 24.58
C LEU A 39 0.91 -2.74 24.14
N PHE A 40 -0.14 -3.33 24.71
CA PHE A 40 -1.53 -2.90 24.52
C PHE A 40 -2.12 -2.29 25.79
N TYR A 41 -2.92 -1.26 25.60
CA TYR A 41 -3.75 -0.67 26.63
C TYR A 41 -5.23 -0.85 26.31
N ASP A 42 -6.05 -1.08 27.33
CA ASP A 42 -7.48 -0.81 27.21
C ASP A 42 -7.67 0.71 27.04
N ILE A 43 -8.38 1.11 26.00
CA ILE A 43 -8.58 2.54 25.68
C ILE A 43 -9.20 3.33 26.85
N LYS A 44 -9.96 2.67 27.72
CA LYS A 44 -10.53 3.27 28.93
C LYS A 44 -9.46 3.68 29.95
N ASN A 45 -8.32 3.00 29.93
CA ASN A 45 -7.20 3.23 30.85
C ASN A 45 -6.05 4.02 30.19
N ILE A 46 -6.25 4.57 29.02
CA ILE A 46 -5.20 5.29 28.27
C ILE A 46 -4.64 6.50 29.02
N ASP A 47 -5.38 7.06 29.96
CA ASP A 47 -4.94 8.17 30.79
C ASP A 47 -3.82 7.77 31.77
N GLU A 48 -3.70 6.52 32.15
CA GLU A 48 -2.55 6.00 32.91
C GLU A 48 -1.27 6.12 32.07
N TYR A 49 -1.34 5.75 30.80
CA TYR A 49 -0.24 5.90 29.86
C TYR A 49 0.14 7.38 29.64
N ARG A 50 -0.86 8.30 29.58
CA ARG A 50 -0.60 9.74 29.51
C ARG A 50 0.18 10.24 30.72
N LYS A 51 -0.26 9.87 31.93
CA LYS A 51 0.38 10.28 33.20
C LYS A 51 1.82 9.75 33.26
N LEU A 52 2.04 8.49 32.90
CA LEU A 52 3.35 7.85 32.92
C LEU A 52 4.39 8.59 32.04
N HIS A 53 3.95 9.19 30.94
CA HIS A 53 4.83 9.83 29.96
C HIS A 53 4.59 11.34 29.79
N ASN A 54 4.07 12.01 30.81
CA ASN A 54 3.82 13.47 30.82
C ASN A 54 3.01 13.96 29.60
N ASN A 55 2.15 13.15 29.06
CA ASN A 55 1.29 13.41 27.91
C ASN A 55 2.02 14.03 26.70
N THR A 56 3.28 13.66 26.44
CA THR A 56 4.10 14.26 25.39
C THR A 56 4.64 13.20 24.43
N GLY A 57 4.45 13.41 23.12
CA GLY A 57 4.94 12.51 22.08
C GLY A 57 4.36 11.10 22.14
N LEU A 58 3.09 10.98 22.50
CA LEU A 58 2.40 9.71 22.65
C LEU A 58 1.62 9.33 21.39
N TYR A 59 1.58 8.05 21.12
CA TYR A 59 0.93 7.48 19.95
C TYR A 59 0.12 6.24 20.31
N THR A 60 -0.97 6.02 19.58
CA THR A 60 -1.74 4.77 19.62
C THR A 60 -1.92 4.24 18.21
N SER A 61 -2.22 2.94 18.08
CA SER A 61 -2.72 2.43 16.80
C SER A 61 -4.00 3.16 16.39
N VAL A 62 -4.19 3.34 15.09
CA VAL A 62 -5.49 3.80 14.53
C VAL A 62 -6.55 2.70 14.64
N TRP A 63 -6.10 1.47 14.84
CA TRP A 63 -6.91 0.29 14.97
C TRP A 63 -7.19 -0.01 16.43
N HIS A 64 -8.41 -0.40 16.70
CA HIS A 64 -8.84 -1.05 17.93
C HIS A 64 -8.85 -2.54 17.70
N TYR A 65 -8.40 -3.31 18.69
CA TYR A 65 -8.27 -4.75 18.62
C TYR A 65 -9.19 -5.43 19.62
N ASP A 66 -9.72 -6.59 19.25
CA ASP A 66 -10.55 -7.42 20.12
C ASP A 66 -9.74 -8.24 21.12
N SER A 67 -8.44 -8.40 20.86
CA SER A 67 -7.49 -9.11 21.74
C SER A 67 -6.12 -8.45 21.72
N GLN A 68 -5.21 -8.91 22.58
CA GLN A 68 -3.81 -8.49 22.62
C GLN A 68 -2.90 -9.38 21.73
N ASP A 69 -3.46 -10.35 21.04
CA ASP A 69 -2.75 -11.20 20.10
C ASP A 69 -2.80 -10.55 18.71
N ILE A 70 -1.73 -9.83 18.36
CA ILE A 70 -1.65 -9.04 17.11
C ILE A 70 -1.78 -9.89 15.84
N ASP A 71 -1.41 -11.16 15.90
CA ASP A 71 -1.38 -12.04 14.73
C ASP A 71 -2.77 -12.63 14.44
N ASN A 72 -3.57 -12.84 15.50
CA ASN A 72 -4.90 -13.46 15.43
C ASN A 72 -6.06 -12.49 15.71
N CYS A 73 -5.78 -11.22 16.07
CA CYS A 73 -6.82 -10.25 16.36
C CYS A 73 -7.55 -9.75 15.13
N VAL A 74 -8.80 -9.35 15.31
CA VAL A 74 -9.59 -8.60 14.32
C VAL A 74 -9.49 -7.11 14.62
N ARG A 75 -9.52 -6.29 13.58
CA ARG A 75 -9.37 -4.84 13.68
C ARG A 75 -10.68 -4.12 13.44
N LEU A 76 -10.88 -3.07 14.21
CA LEU A 76 -11.91 -2.07 13.97
C LEU A 76 -11.23 -0.69 14.00
N GLY A 77 -11.72 0.26 13.22
CA GLY A 77 -11.24 1.64 13.24
C GLY A 77 -12.18 2.56 12.52
N SER A 78 -12.16 3.83 12.89
CA SER A 78 -12.82 4.90 12.15
C SER A 78 -12.17 5.06 10.78
N LEU A 79 -12.95 5.42 9.75
CA LEU A 79 -12.39 5.85 8.48
C LEU A 79 -11.58 7.13 8.72
N TYR A 80 -10.32 7.14 8.28
CA TYR A 80 -9.44 8.25 8.57
C TYR A 80 -8.72 8.76 7.31
N PHE A 81 -8.38 10.06 7.36
CA PHE A 81 -7.60 10.75 6.35
C PHE A 81 -6.47 11.51 7.04
N ASP A 82 -5.25 11.36 6.53
CA ASP A 82 -4.09 12.13 6.94
C ASP A 82 -3.77 13.13 5.83
N LEU A 83 -3.80 14.41 6.16
CA LEU A 83 -3.44 15.49 5.25
C LEU A 83 -2.15 16.14 5.77
N ASP A 84 -1.09 16.05 4.99
CA ASP A 84 0.22 16.60 5.31
C ASP A 84 0.80 17.36 4.11
N ASN A 85 1.19 18.62 4.32
CA ASN A 85 1.78 19.46 3.29
C ASN A 85 2.75 20.45 3.91
N ASP A 86 3.84 20.76 3.23
CA ASP A 86 4.77 21.79 3.69
C ASP A 86 4.14 23.20 3.67
N ASP A 87 3.21 23.45 2.75
CA ASP A 87 2.31 24.61 2.78
C ASP A 87 1.09 24.31 3.67
N ILE A 88 1.16 24.75 4.91
CA ILE A 88 0.10 24.56 5.90
C ILE A 88 -1.23 25.22 5.51
N ASN A 89 -1.20 26.35 4.77
CA ASN A 89 -2.43 27.04 4.33
C ASN A 89 -3.12 26.23 3.24
N LYS A 90 -2.36 25.69 2.30
CA LYS A 90 -2.88 24.76 1.29
C LYS A 90 -3.50 23.54 1.96
N CYS A 91 -2.76 22.89 2.86
CA CYS A 91 -3.25 21.76 3.63
C CYS A 91 -4.57 22.08 4.34
N PHE A 92 -4.62 23.22 5.03
CA PHE A 92 -5.80 23.65 5.78
C PHE A 92 -7.03 23.91 4.87
N ASN A 93 -6.83 24.50 3.68
CA ASN A 93 -7.89 24.69 2.72
C ASN A 93 -8.44 23.35 2.20
N GLU A 94 -7.55 22.38 1.94
CA GLU A 94 -7.95 21.03 1.52
C GLU A 94 -8.68 20.28 2.65
N VAL A 95 -8.29 20.47 3.91
CA VAL A 95 -9.00 19.94 5.09
C VAL A 95 -10.42 20.51 5.17
N LYS A 96 -10.59 21.83 5.04
CA LYS A 96 -11.93 22.45 5.04
C LYS A 96 -12.80 21.91 3.90
N PHE A 97 -12.21 21.77 2.73
CA PHE A 97 -12.92 21.19 1.58
C PHE A 97 -13.36 19.75 1.87
N LEU A 98 -12.44 18.88 2.33
CA LEU A 98 -12.74 17.48 2.61
C LEU A 98 -13.77 17.34 3.74
N TYR A 99 -13.64 18.12 4.81
CA TYR A 99 -14.63 18.16 5.88
C TYR A 99 -16.03 18.51 5.35
N ASN A 100 -16.15 19.59 4.59
CA ASN A 100 -17.43 20.03 4.00
C ASN A 100 -18.00 18.99 3.01
N TYR A 101 -17.17 18.26 2.31
CA TYR A 101 -17.59 17.14 1.48
C TYR A 101 -18.14 15.98 2.32
N LEU A 102 -17.44 15.59 3.37
CA LEU A 102 -17.80 14.43 4.19
C LEU A 102 -19.11 14.65 4.95
N ILE A 103 -19.35 15.85 5.48
CA ILE A 103 -20.59 16.18 6.23
C ILE A 103 -21.85 16.21 5.36
N GLN A 104 -21.73 16.13 4.02
CA GLN A 104 -22.88 15.96 3.13
C GLN A 104 -23.47 14.55 3.20
N TYR A 105 -22.68 13.58 3.64
CA TYR A 105 -23.07 12.16 3.69
C TYR A 105 -23.06 11.60 5.12
N ILE A 106 -22.18 12.12 5.95
CA ILE A 106 -21.90 11.64 7.30
C ILE A 106 -22.39 12.69 8.30
N PRO A 107 -23.11 12.33 9.37
CA PRO A 107 -23.52 13.28 10.40
C PRO A 107 -22.34 14.11 10.89
N GLU A 108 -22.48 15.42 10.96
CA GLU A 108 -21.40 16.36 11.27
C GLU A 108 -20.66 15.98 12.56
N LYS A 109 -21.41 15.60 13.62
CA LYS A 109 -20.84 15.15 14.90
C LYS A 109 -19.97 13.89 14.81
N SER A 110 -20.07 13.14 13.69
CA SER A 110 -19.31 11.93 13.43
C SER A 110 -18.07 12.17 12.55
N VAL A 111 -17.82 13.41 12.12
CA VAL A 111 -16.64 13.82 11.37
C VAL A 111 -15.77 14.70 12.24
N ILE A 112 -14.67 14.14 12.74
CA ILE A 112 -13.80 14.77 13.72
C ILE A 112 -12.51 15.24 13.05
N VAL A 113 -12.16 16.50 13.21
CA VAL A 113 -10.93 17.09 12.67
C VAL A 113 -9.94 17.35 13.79
N TYR A 114 -8.68 16.99 13.58
CA TYR A 114 -7.57 17.29 14.50
C TYR A 114 -6.46 18.01 13.76
N PHE A 115 -5.81 18.94 14.45
CA PHE A 115 -4.52 19.45 14.02
C PHE A 115 -3.40 18.56 14.59
N THR A 116 -2.47 18.11 13.73
CA THR A 116 -1.41 17.20 14.17
C THR A 116 -0.31 17.90 15.00
N GLY A 117 -0.38 19.21 15.13
CA GLY A 117 0.54 20.01 15.95
C GLY A 117 1.80 20.46 15.22
N LYS A 118 1.94 20.23 13.91
CA LYS A 118 3.08 20.72 13.11
C LYS A 118 2.63 21.25 11.75
N LYS A 119 2.37 20.40 10.78
CA LYS A 119 2.09 20.78 9.38
C LYS A 119 0.92 20.03 8.73
N GLY A 120 0.20 19.22 9.50
CA GLY A 120 -0.87 18.39 8.96
C GLY A 120 -2.10 18.34 9.83
N PHE A 121 -3.10 17.65 9.31
CA PHE A 121 -4.39 17.43 9.94
C PHE A 121 -4.81 15.98 9.77
N HIS A 122 -5.58 15.50 10.76
CA HIS A 122 -6.29 14.24 10.65
C HIS A 122 -7.79 14.51 10.59
N ILE A 123 -8.50 13.76 9.75
CA ILE A 123 -9.96 13.69 9.77
C ILE A 123 -10.33 12.25 10.06
N GLU A 124 -11.21 12.05 11.04
CA GLU A 124 -11.75 10.74 11.42
C GLU A 124 -13.25 10.75 11.23
N CYS A 125 -13.78 9.70 10.58
CA CYS A 125 -15.22 9.47 10.45
C CYS A 125 -15.57 8.23 11.28
N GLU A 126 -16.40 8.41 12.27
CA GLU A 126 -16.71 7.42 13.30
C GLU A 126 -17.21 6.08 12.73
N ALA A 127 -16.58 4.98 13.16
CA ALA A 127 -16.88 3.64 12.67
C ALA A 127 -18.35 3.25 12.89
N MET A 128 -18.94 3.65 14.01
CA MET A 128 -20.35 3.37 14.33
C MET A 128 -21.29 4.10 13.39
N ALA A 129 -21.05 5.38 13.11
CA ALA A 129 -21.90 6.16 12.19
C ALA A 129 -21.89 5.56 10.78
N LEU A 130 -20.74 5.09 10.32
CA LEU A 130 -20.55 4.45 9.02
C LEU A 130 -21.00 2.98 8.99
N GLY A 131 -21.26 2.35 10.13
CA GLY A 131 -21.55 0.94 10.21
C GLY A 131 -20.42 0.05 9.72
N ILE A 132 -19.17 0.42 10.01
CA ILE A 132 -17.98 -0.32 9.61
C ILE A 132 -17.90 -1.64 10.37
N ASN A 133 -17.85 -2.74 9.65
CA ASN A 133 -17.64 -4.05 10.23
C ASN A 133 -16.16 -4.29 10.52
N PRO A 134 -15.82 -4.94 11.64
CA PRO A 134 -14.44 -5.36 11.94
C PRO A 134 -13.92 -6.30 10.88
N THR A 135 -12.74 -5.98 10.32
CA THR A 135 -12.05 -6.82 9.35
C THR A 135 -10.60 -6.38 9.18
N ASN A 136 -9.73 -7.31 8.79
CA ASN A 136 -8.34 -7.01 8.48
C ASN A 136 -8.14 -6.32 7.12
N ASP A 137 -9.19 -6.20 6.30
CA ASP A 137 -9.15 -5.49 5.02
C ASP A 137 -9.44 -3.98 5.12
N LEU A 138 -9.74 -3.44 6.33
CA LEU A 138 -10.01 -2.01 6.50
C LEU A 138 -8.94 -1.09 5.89
N PRO A 139 -7.63 -1.35 6.02
CA PRO A 139 -6.62 -0.50 5.39
C PRO A 139 -6.78 -0.41 3.87
N LYS A 140 -7.13 -1.51 3.21
CA LYS A 140 -7.34 -1.55 1.76
C LYS A 140 -8.59 -0.75 1.35
N ILE A 141 -9.68 -0.92 2.11
CA ILE A 141 -10.95 -0.22 1.87
C ILE A 141 -10.75 1.29 2.06
N PHE A 142 -10.13 1.70 3.17
CA PHE A 142 -9.90 3.12 3.47
C PHE A 142 -8.96 3.78 2.46
N ARG A 143 -7.91 3.08 2.05
CA ARG A 143 -7.02 3.53 0.97
C ARG A 143 -7.77 3.72 -0.34
N TYR A 144 -8.68 2.80 -0.68
CA TYR A 144 -9.50 2.91 -1.89
C TYR A 144 -10.41 4.13 -1.83
N ILE A 145 -11.13 4.36 -0.72
CA ILE A 145 -11.97 5.54 -0.51
C ILE A 145 -11.15 6.82 -0.68
N ALA A 146 -10.01 6.92 0.02
CA ALA A 146 -9.13 8.08 -0.06
C ALA A 146 -8.60 8.31 -1.49
N SER A 147 -8.28 7.23 -2.24
CA SER A 147 -7.81 7.35 -3.63
C SER A 147 -8.89 7.92 -4.55
N LYS A 148 -10.14 7.46 -4.41
CA LYS A 148 -11.26 7.96 -5.20
C LYS A 148 -11.57 9.42 -4.90
N ILE A 149 -11.52 9.81 -3.63
CA ILE A 149 -11.68 11.20 -3.20
C ILE A 149 -10.55 12.08 -3.75
N LYS A 150 -9.30 11.66 -3.59
CA LYS A 150 -8.13 12.38 -4.13
C LYS A 150 -8.22 12.57 -5.63
N GLU A 151 -8.54 11.52 -6.36
CA GLU A 151 -8.64 11.53 -7.82
C GLU A 151 -9.76 12.48 -8.31
N LYS A 152 -10.92 12.42 -7.64
CA LYS A 152 -12.08 13.24 -8.02
C LYS A 152 -11.90 14.72 -7.71
N TYR A 153 -11.27 15.05 -6.58
CA TYR A 153 -11.22 16.42 -6.07
C TYR A 153 -9.81 17.02 -6.05
N LEU A 154 -8.81 16.29 -6.58
CA LEU A 154 -7.42 16.73 -6.69
C LEU A 154 -6.81 17.19 -5.35
N ILE A 155 -7.12 16.50 -4.26
CA ILE A 155 -6.58 16.80 -2.92
C ILE A 155 -5.14 16.31 -2.86
N GLU A 156 -4.17 17.21 -2.93
CA GLU A 156 -2.75 16.87 -2.99
C GLU A 156 -2.17 16.42 -1.64
N SER A 157 -2.65 17.02 -0.54
CA SER A 157 -2.12 16.79 0.81
C SER A 157 -2.45 15.40 1.39
N LEU A 158 -3.32 14.60 0.75
CA LEU A 158 -3.64 13.26 1.24
C LEU A 158 -2.41 12.34 1.19
N ASP A 159 -1.98 11.85 2.38
CA ASP A 159 -0.91 10.87 2.53
C ASP A 159 -1.45 9.44 2.48
N PHE A 160 -0.96 8.66 1.52
CA PHE A 160 -1.34 7.26 1.33
C PHE A 160 -0.45 6.27 2.10
N ALA A 161 0.67 6.71 2.66
CA ALA A 161 1.54 5.86 3.47
C ALA A 161 0.89 5.44 4.80
N VAL A 162 -0.23 6.09 5.16
CA VAL A 162 -0.92 5.84 6.43
C VAL A 162 -1.82 4.61 6.43
N TYR A 163 -2.20 4.09 5.26
CA TYR A 163 -3.12 2.94 5.15
C TYR A 163 -2.38 1.61 5.25
N ASP A 164 -1.87 1.31 6.43
CA ASP A 164 -1.22 0.03 6.75
C ASP A 164 -1.89 -0.65 7.96
N ILE A 165 -1.60 -1.94 8.14
CA ILE A 165 -2.24 -2.78 9.15
C ILE A 165 -1.78 -2.46 10.59
N ARG A 166 -0.73 -1.66 10.77
CA ARG A 166 -0.14 -1.32 12.07
C ARG A 166 0.13 0.17 12.23
N ARG A 167 -0.71 1.02 11.60
CA ARG A 167 -0.52 2.46 11.65
C ARG A 167 -0.64 3.01 13.07
N MET A 168 0.32 3.85 13.42
CA MET A 168 0.34 4.60 14.68
C MET A 168 0.04 6.07 14.40
N TRP A 169 -0.86 6.64 15.20
CA TRP A 169 -1.18 8.07 15.19
C TRP A 169 -0.91 8.69 16.54
N ARG A 170 -0.60 9.98 16.54
CA ARG A 170 -0.49 10.67 17.81
C ARG A 170 -1.81 10.58 18.58
N LEU A 171 -1.68 10.24 19.86
CA LEU A 171 -2.80 10.15 20.78
C LEU A 171 -3.51 11.50 20.89
N SER A 172 -4.83 11.51 20.69
CA SER A 172 -5.66 12.71 20.82
C SER A 172 -5.47 13.34 22.20
N GLY A 173 -5.34 14.67 22.27
CA GLY A 173 -5.06 15.41 23.51
C GLY A 173 -3.61 15.34 24.01
N SER A 174 -2.70 14.63 23.31
CA SER A 174 -1.28 14.63 23.66
C SER A 174 -0.53 15.79 23.01
N LYS A 175 0.57 16.20 23.66
CA LYS A 175 1.46 17.26 23.20
C LYS A 175 2.42 16.76 22.14
N HIS A 176 2.66 17.56 21.11
CA HIS A 176 3.67 17.29 20.10
C HIS A 176 5.07 17.50 20.68
N GLN A 177 5.96 16.54 20.50
CA GLN A 177 7.29 16.50 21.10
C GLN A 177 8.22 17.66 20.71
N SER A 178 8.04 18.28 19.53
CA SER A 178 8.91 19.37 19.05
C SER A 178 8.26 20.75 19.07
N THR A 179 6.93 20.85 18.88
CA THR A 179 6.24 22.14 18.83
C THR A 179 5.54 22.50 20.13
N GLY A 180 5.28 21.53 20.99
CA GLY A 180 4.51 21.74 22.22
C GLY A 180 3.00 21.89 22.04
N LEU A 181 2.50 21.85 20.79
CA LEU A 181 1.07 21.98 20.50
C LEU A 181 0.32 20.66 20.74
N TYR A 182 -0.92 20.76 21.20
CA TYR A 182 -1.75 19.61 21.50
C TYR A 182 -2.55 19.13 20.27
N LYS A 183 -2.70 17.82 20.11
CA LYS A 183 -3.63 17.24 19.16
C LYS A 183 -5.07 17.33 19.71
N ASN A 184 -5.66 18.49 19.60
CA ASN A 184 -7.05 18.74 20.03
C ASN A 184 -8.04 18.47 18.90
N ILE A 185 -9.28 18.14 19.26
CA ILE A 185 -10.42 18.19 18.35
C ILE A 185 -10.67 19.66 18.00
N ILE A 186 -10.72 19.97 16.69
CA ILE A 186 -10.96 21.30 16.18
C ILE A 186 -12.46 21.50 15.99
N PRO A 187 -13.12 22.34 16.79
CA PRO A 187 -14.53 22.64 16.63
C PRO A 187 -14.78 23.45 15.35
N LYS A 188 -15.99 23.33 14.80
CA LYS A 188 -16.38 23.93 13.52
C LYS A 188 -16.12 25.44 13.45
N ASN A 189 -16.40 26.18 14.50
CA ASN A 189 -16.14 27.61 14.55
C ASN A 189 -14.66 27.96 14.41
N ILE A 190 -13.77 27.15 14.98
CA ILE A 190 -12.31 27.30 14.84
C ILE A 190 -11.85 26.81 13.46
N LEU A 191 -12.44 25.71 12.93
CA LEU A 191 -12.15 25.21 11.59
C LEU A 191 -12.51 26.23 10.50
N ASN A 192 -13.51 27.05 10.73
CA ASN A 192 -13.93 28.12 9.80
C ASN A 192 -13.09 29.42 9.92
N SER A 193 -12.16 29.48 10.85
CA SER A 193 -11.25 30.63 11.03
C SER A 193 -9.96 30.47 10.18
N ASP A 194 -8.89 31.07 10.61
CA ASP A 194 -7.55 30.96 9.99
C ASP A 194 -6.64 29.96 10.75
N ILE A 195 -5.50 29.68 10.15
CA ILE A 195 -4.53 28.73 10.72
C ILE A 195 -3.93 29.23 12.05
N SER A 196 -3.80 30.54 12.25
CA SER A 196 -3.27 31.13 13.48
C SER A 196 -4.22 30.89 14.65
N SER A 197 -5.51 30.96 14.43
CA SER A 197 -6.55 30.61 15.40
C SER A 197 -6.47 29.13 15.81
N ILE A 198 -6.22 28.22 14.87
CA ILE A 198 -6.02 26.79 15.15
C ILE A 198 -4.77 26.58 16.00
N ILE A 199 -3.64 27.18 15.63
CA ILE A 199 -2.39 27.09 16.38
C ILE A 199 -2.60 27.62 17.82
N SER A 200 -3.24 28.77 17.96
CA SER A 200 -3.58 29.36 19.28
C SER A 200 -4.50 28.41 20.08
N PHE A 201 -5.52 27.85 19.45
CA PHE A 201 -6.43 26.90 20.11
C PHE A 201 -5.69 25.63 20.58
N CYS A 202 -4.71 25.15 19.82
CA CYS A 202 -3.91 23.97 20.14
C CYS A 202 -2.73 24.25 21.08
N SER A 203 -2.48 25.51 21.47
CA SER A 203 -1.44 25.85 22.45
C SER A 203 -1.74 25.34 23.86
N THR A 204 -3.00 25.11 24.18
CA THR A 204 -3.46 24.57 25.47
C THR A 204 -4.22 23.25 25.24
N GLN A 205 -4.08 22.35 26.21
CA GLN A 205 -4.87 21.10 26.18
C GLN A 205 -6.35 21.41 26.32
N LYS A 206 -7.16 20.79 25.47
CA LYS A 206 -8.62 20.84 25.56
C LYS A 206 -9.15 19.48 25.95
N GLU A 207 -10.31 19.47 26.57
CA GLU A 207 -11.05 18.25 26.79
C GLU A 207 -11.59 17.77 25.45
N ASN A 208 -11.18 16.57 25.04
CA ASN A 208 -11.60 15.97 23.78
C ASN A 208 -12.84 15.09 24.04
N LEU A 209 -13.97 15.75 24.29
CA LEU A 209 -15.27 15.06 24.42
C LEU A 209 -15.73 14.66 23.02
N VAL A 210 -15.78 13.37 22.77
CA VAL A 210 -16.43 12.80 21.59
C VAL A 210 -17.86 12.45 22.02
N GLU A 211 -18.83 13.11 21.39
CA GLU A 211 -20.24 12.80 21.63
C GLU A 211 -20.54 11.34 21.26
N GLU A 212 -21.52 10.75 21.94
CA GLU A 212 -21.99 9.42 21.57
C GLU A 212 -22.52 9.41 20.14
N GLN A 213 -21.97 8.50 19.33
CA GLN A 213 -22.30 8.40 17.91
C GLN A 213 -23.35 7.32 17.68
N GLU A 214 -24.28 7.59 16.77
CA GLU A 214 -25.30 6.66 16.35
C GLU A 214 -25.07 6.23 14.91
N PHE A 215 -25.56 5.03 14.58
CA PHE A 215 -25.56 4.55 13.21
C PHE A 215 -26.37 5.49 12.30
N SER A 216 -25.81 5.84 11.15
CA SER A 216 -26.46 6.63 10.11
C SER A 216 -26.60 5.81 8.83
N LEU A 217 -27.84 5.67 8.36
CA LEU A 217 -28.11 4.92 7.13
C LEU A 217 -27.43 5.57 5.91
N SER A 218 -27.51 6.90 5.77
CA SER A 218 -26.90 7.64 4.69
C SER A 218 -25.37 7.52 4.68
N ALA A 219 -24.73 7.58 5.85
CA ALA A 219 -23.29 7.40 5.99
C ALA A 219 -22.87 5.96 5.65
N ASN A 220 -23.66 4.98 6.05
CA ASN A 220 -23.40 3.58 5.72
C ASN A 220 -23.56 3.29 4.23
N GLU A 221 -24.58 3.83 3.58
CA GLU A 221 -24.80 3.71 2.14
C GLU A 221 -23.63 4.33 1.37
N TRP A 222 -23.21 5.54 1.75
CA TRP A 222 -22.03 6.20 1.16
C TRP A 222 -20.76 5.34 1.31
N TYR A 223 -20.47 4.81 2.51
CA TYR A 223 -19.31 3.95 2.77
C TYR A 223 -19.37 2.66 1.95
N ARG A 224 -20.54 1.99 1.97
CA ARG A 224 -20.73 0.72 1.24
C ARG A 224 -20.62 0.86 -0.26
N GLN A 225 -21.01 2.00 -0.82
CA GLN A 225 -20.84 2.26 -2.25
C GLN A 225 -19.38 2.10 -2.69
N PHE A 226 -18.43 2.62 -1.91
CA PHE A 226 -17.01 2.45 -2.21
C PHE A 226 -16.53 1.00 -2.04
N ALA A 227 -17.00 0.31 -1.01
CA ALA A 227 -16.67 -1.09 -0.81
C ALA A 227 -17.17 -1.96 -1.98
N TYR A 228 -18.37 -1.69 -2.48
CA TYR A 228 -18.92 -2.33 -3.68
C TYR A 228 -18.10 -2.03 -4.93
N GLN A 229 -17.79 -0.76 -5.17
CA GLN A 229 -16.99 -0.34 -6.32
C GLN A 229 -15.60 -0.99 -6.30
N MET A 230 -14.99 -1.10 -5.12
CA MET A 230 -13.69 -1.77 -4.97
C MET A 230 -13.77 -3.25 -5.38
N GLU A 231 -14.82 -3.97 -4.97
CA GLU A 231 -15.02 -5.37 -5.37
C GLU A 231 -15.33 -5.50 -6.87
N GLU A 232 -16.16 -4.63 -7.43
CA GLU A 232 -16.42 -4.61 -8.88
C GLU A 232 -15.16 -4.32 -9.69
N GLU A 233 -14.30 -3.39 -9.23
CA GLU A 233 -13.05 -3.08 -9.92
C GLU A 233 -12.03 -4.22 -9.85
N LYS A 234 -12.07 -5.06 -8.81
CA LYS A 234 -11.26 -6.28 -8.76
C LYS A 234 -11.68 -7.31 -9.81
N THR A 235 -12.98 -7.36 -10.13
CA THR A 235 -13.55 -8.34 -11.07
C THR A 235 -13.55 -7.85 -12.52
N LYS A 236 -13.49 -6.53 -12.77
CA LYS A 236 -13.39 -5.97 -14.12
C LYS A 236 -11.99 -6.20 -14.67
N PRO A 237 -11.84 -6.75 -15.92
CA PRO A 237 -10.55 -6.70 -16.59
C PRO A 237 -10.15 -5.23 -16.74
N LYS A 238 -9.18 -4.79 -15.94
CA LYS A 238 -8.59 -3.45 -16.13
C LYS A 238 -8.02 -3.42 -17.54
N ASP A 239 -8.28 -2.35 -18.31
CA ASP A 239 -7.46 -2.12 -19.49
C ASP A 239 -6.02 -1.97 -19.01
N PHE A 240 -5.28 -3.06 -19.20
CA PHE A 240 -3.91 -3.17 -18.71
C PHE A 240 -3.05 -2.04 -19.27
N LEU A 241 -3.26 -1.68 -20.55
CA LEU A 241 -2.47 -0.67 -21.21
C LEU A 241 -2.73 0.72 -20.63
N GLU A 242 -3.99 1.05 -20.33
CA GLU A 242 -4.34 2.32 -19.68
C GLU A 242 -3.72 2.39 -18.27
N SER A 243 -3.91 1.35 -17.46
CA SER A 243 -3.34 1.27 -16.11
C SER A 243 -1.81 1.25 -16.14
N PHE A 244 -1.20 0.51 -17.06
CA PHE A 244 0.26 0.45 -17.20
C PHE A 244 0.84 1.79 -17.64
N ASN A 245 0.20 2.50 -18.57
CA ASN A 245 0.65 3.81 -19.03
C ASN A 245 0.53 4.90 -17.95
N LYS A 246 -0.48 4.79 -17.05
CA LYS A 246 -0.64 5.70 -15.92
C LYS A 246 0.51 5.58 -14.90
N TYR A 247 0.97 4.38 -14.62
CA TYR A 247 1.99 4.08 -13.60
C TYR A 247 3.35 3.71 -14.19
N GLY A 248 3.40 3.40 -15.48
CA GLY A 248 4.61 3.13 -16.23
C GLY A 248 5.26 4.42 -16.74
N SER A 249 6.57 4.41 -16.85
CA SER A 249 7.28 5.52 -17.49
C SER A 249 6.99 5.48 -19.00
N SER A 250 6.31 6.49 -19.53
CA SER A 250 6.04 6.66 -20.98
C SER A 250 7.30 6.73 -21.88
N LYS A 251 8.50 6.72 -21.26
CA LYS A 251 9.81 6.76 -21.95
C LYS A 251 10.53 5.42 -22.03
N LEU A 252 9.93 4.33 -21.49
CA LEU A 252 10.55 3.01 -21.62
C LEU A 252 10.47 2.55 -23.09
N LYS A 253 11.62 2.44 -23.72
CA LYS A 253 11.74 1.78 -25.02
C LYS A 253 11.74 0.27 -24.78
N PHE A 254 10.58 -0.35 -24.88
CA PHE A 254 10.54 -1.81 -25.04
C PHE A 254 11.25 -2.20 -26.35
N PHE A 255 11.76 -3.42 -26.40
CA PHE A 255 12.23 -3.96 -27.68
C PHE A 255 11.10 -3.77 -28.70
N ASN A 256 11.47 -3.32 -29.89
CA ASN A 256 10.54 -2.98 -30.94
C ASN A 256 9.52 -4.12 -31.08
N GLU A 257 8.24 -3.88 -30.81
CA GLU A 257 7.17 -4.90 -30.85
C GLU A 257 7.09 -5.57 -32.23
N LYS A 258 7.65 -4.92 -33.27
CA LYS A 258 7.78 -5.47 -34.61
C LYS A 258 8.83 -6.57 -34.74
N GLU A 259 9.72 -6.72 -33.75
CA GLU A 259 10.84 -7.67 -33.87
C GLU A 259 10.66 -8.99 -33.12
N LYS A 260 9.86 -9.02 -32.04
CA LYS A 260 9.68 -10.21 -31.22
C LYS A 260 8.27 -10.32 -30.64
N SER A 261 7.60 -11.43 -30.93
CA SER A 261 6.32 -11.80 -30.28
C SER A 261 6.59 -12.61 -29.01
N PHE A 262 5.73 -12.44 -28.00
CA PHE A 262 5.71 -13.27 -26.80
C PHE A 262 4.88 -14.55 -27.05
N GLU A 263 5.45 -15.70 -26.69
CA GLU A 263 4.84 -17.01 -26.88
C GLU A 263 4.71 -17.76 -25.53
N LYS A 264 3.57 -17.57 -24.84
CA LYS A 264 3.27 -18.16 -23.52
C LYS A 264 3.32 -19.70 -23.57
N GLU A 265 2.70 -20.31 -24.57
CA GLU A 265 2.59 -21.77 -24.71
C GLU A 265 3.98 -22.39 -24.95
N ASN A 266 4.79 -21.76 -25.77
CA ASN A 266 6.15 -22.22 -26.03
C ASN A 266 7.02 -22.11 -24.78
N LEU A 267 6.86 -21.03 -24.00
CA LEU A 267 7.56 -20.85 -22.73
C LEU A 267 7.16 -21.94 -21.72
N TRP A 268 5.88 -22.23 -21.58
CA TRP A 268 5.36 -23.27 -20.68
C TRP A 268 5.83 -24.68 -21.05
N LYS A 269 5.80 -24.99 -22.34
CA LYS A 269 6.26 -26.29 -22.86
C LYS A 269 7.74 -26.55 -22.56
N ASN A 270 8.56 -25.54 -22.62
CA ASN A 270 10.02 -25.67 -22.58
C ASN A 270 10.67 -25.17 -21.28
N CYS A 271 9.93 -24.48 -20.40
CA CYS A 271 10.43 -24.02 -19.09
C CYS A 271 9.47 -24.41 -17.96
N PRO A 272 9.63 -25.63 -17.39
CA PRO A 272 8.79 -26.09 -16.28
C PRO A 272 8.82 -25.17 -15.05
N SER A 273 9.92 -24.46 -14.82
CA SER A 273 10.04 -23.51 -13.70
C SER A 273 9.00 -22.39 -13.77
N ILE A 274 8.82 -21.78 -14.95
CA ILE A 274 7.84 -20.70 -15.14
C ILE A 274 6.42 -21.22 -14.90
N LYS A 275 6.09 -22.39 -15.45
CA LYS A 275 4.78 -23.02 -15.24
C LYS A 275 4.56 -23.34 -13.77
N ARG A 276 5.53 -23.91 -13.08
CA ARG A 276 5.45 -24.23 -11.66
C ARG A 276 5.21 -22.96 -10.80
N LEU A 277 5.92 -21.87 -11.08
CA LEU A 277 5.76 -20.62 -10.36
C LEU A 277 4.39 -19.98 -10.63
N HIS A 278 3.86 -20.09 -11.85
CA HIS A 278 2.51 -19.67 -12.16
C HIS A 278 1.50 -20.49 -11.35
N ASP A 279 1.60 -21.82 -11.37
CA ASP A 279 0.72 -22.70 -10.63
C ASP A 279 0.84 -22.49 -9.10
N GLN A 280 2.06 -22.20 -8.60
CA GLN A 280 2.30 -21.85 -7.21
C GLN A 280 1.58 -20.56 -6.83
N ALA A 281 1.66 -19.50 -7.64
CA ALA A 281 0.96 -18.25 -7.39
C ALA A 281 -0.56 -18.47 -7.26
N ILE A 282 -1.15 -19.27 -8.16
CA ILE A 282 -2.59 -19.60 -8.13
C ILE A 282 -2.94 -20.40 -6.88
N ASN A 283 -2.18 -21.43 -6.54
CA ASN A 283 -2.57 -22.40 -5.51
C ASN A 283 -2.25 -21.93 -4.09
N SER A 284 -1.18 -21.16 -3.89
CA SER A 284 -0.73 -20.72 -2.56
C SER A 284 -0.91 -19.23 -2.28
N GLY A 285 -1.18 -18.42 -3.31
CA GLY A 285 -1.21 -16.96 -3.16
C GLY A 285 0.15 -16.34 -2.83
N GLN A 286 1.26 -17.11 -2.91
CA GLN A 286 2.57 -16.65 -2.47
C GLN A 286 3.67 -17.01 -3.45
N LEU A 287 4.55 -16.04 -3.69
CA LEU A 287 5.82 -16.22 -4.40
C LEU A 287 6.95 -15.57 -3.61
N GLU A 288 8.01 -16.32 -3.40
CA GLU A 288 9.22 -15.80 -2.77
C GLU A 288 9.89 -14.71 -3.62
N HIS A 289 10.70 -13.88 -2.97
CA HIS A 289 11.38 -12.76 -3.63
C HIS A 289 12.21 -13.18 -4.86
N GLU A 290 13.01 -14.24 -4.75
CA GLU A 290 13.81 -14.75 -5.84
C GLU A 290 12.98 -15.27 -7.03
N ALA A 291 11.82 -15.87 -6.76
CA ALA A 291 10.88 -16.28 -7.80
C ALA A 291 10.35 -15.07 -8.59
N ARG A 292 10.00 -13.98 -7.90
CA ARG A 292 9.56 -12.73 -8.56
C ARG A 292 10.66 -12.09 -9.39
N LEU A 293 11.90 -12.05 -8.88
CA LEU A 293 13.05 -11.55 -9.64
C LEU A 293 13.34 -12.40 -10.88
N PHE A 294 13.22 -13.73 -10.74
CA PHE A 294 13.37 -14.64 -11.87
C PHE A 294 12.32 -14.37 -12.95
N LEU A 295 11.03 -14.27 -12.58
CA LEU A 295 9.94 -13.93 -13.50
C LEU A 295 10.16 -12.57 -14.17
N CYS A 296 10.53 -11.54 -13.42
CA CYS A 296 10.88 -10.21 -13.95
C CYS A 296 12.02 -10.31 -14.97
N SER A 297 13.04 -11.13 -14.70
CA SER A 297 14.19 -11.28 -15.59
C SER A 297 13.84 -11.86 -16.97
N ILE A 298 12.75 -12.63 -17.04
CA ILE A 298 12.33 -13.33 -18.27
C ILE A 298 11.18 -12.58 -18.97
N LEU A 299 10.23 -12.00 -18.22
CA LEU A 299 8.94 -11.51 -18.73
C LEU A 299 8.89 -9.99 -18.93
N THR A 300 10.01 -9.28 -18.93
CA THR A 300 10.02 -7.82 -19.05
C THR A 300 10.62 -7.32 -20.37
N TYR A 301 10.39 -8.04 -21.47
CA TYR A 301 10.96 -7.68 -22.78
C TYR A 301 9.95 -7.02 -23.73
N ASN A 302 8.69 -7.32 -23.62
CA ASN A 302 7.62 -6.64 -24.36
C ASN A 302 6.35 -6.49 -23.51
N ILE A 303 5.36 -5.76 -24.02
CA ILE A 303 4.16 -5.44 -23.28
C ILE A 303 3.31 -6.66 -22.95
N ASP A 304 3.21 -7.64 -23.86
CA ASP A 304 2.38 -8.83 -23.65
C ASP A 304 2.99 -9.76 -22.60
N SER A 305 4.31 -9.87 -22.56
CA SER A 305 4.99 -10.62 -21.50
C SER A 305 4.89 -9.92 -20.14
N ILE A 306 4.84 -8.59 -20.12
CA ILE A 306 4.60 -7.83 -18.88
C ILE A 306 3.15 -8.02 -18.42
N LYS A 307 2.16 -8.03 -19.32
CA LYS A 307 0.78 -8.39 -18.98
C LYS A 307 0.72 -9.75 -18.31
N TYR A 308 1.38 -10.73 -18.89
CA TYR A 308 1.46 -12.08 -18.34
C TYR A 308 2.17 -12.12 -16.97
N LEU A 309 3.21 -11.32 -16.76
CA LEU A 309 3.86 -11.18 -15.46
C LEU A 309 2.89 -10.62 -14.41
N HIS A 310 2.12 -9.60 -14.75
CA HIS A 310 1.08 -9.06 -13.87
C HIS A 310 -0.03 -10.06 -13.62
N GLU A 311 -0.44 -10.86 -14.62
CA GLU A 311 -1.39 -11.96 -14.46
C GLU A 311 -0.89 -12.94 -13.37
N ILE A 312 0.36 -13.41 -13.45
CA ILE A 312 0.94 -14.30 -12.43
C ILE A 312 0.94 -13.63 -11.05
N LEU A 313 1.44 -12.40 -10.96
CA LEU A 313 1.57 -11.70 -9.68
C LEU A 313 0.21 -11.36 -9.06
N SER A 314 -0.84 -11.19 -9.87
CA SER A 314 -2.18 -10.87 -9.39
C SER A 314 -2.81 -11.97 -8.54
N HIS A 315 -2.31 -13.19 -8.63
CA HIS A 315 -2.71 -14.30 -7.76
C HIS A 315 -2.05 -14.26 -6.39
N CYS A 316 -1.02 -13.41 -6.19
CA CYS A 316 -0.36 -13.30 -4.89
C CYS A 316 -1.14 -12.37 -3.94
N ASP A 317 -1.25 -12.78 -2.67
CA ASP A 317 -2.00 -12.07 -1.63
C ASP A 317 -1.53 -10.62 -1.41
N ASP A 318 -0.23 -10.37 -1.60
CA ASP A 318 0.40 -9.07 -1.43
C ASP A 318 0.50 -8.25 -2.72
N TYR A 319 -0.16 -8.70 -3.81
CA TYR A 319 -0.09 -8.03 -5.09
C TYR A 319 -0.62 -6.59 -5.03
N ASN A 320 0.16 -5.70 -5.58
CA ASN A 320 -0.22 -4.31 -5.80
C ASN A 320 0.26 -3.89 -7.18
N PHE A 321 -0.66 -3.53 -8.06
CA PHE A 321 -0.36 -3.20 -9.45
C PHE A 321 0.67 -2.07 -9.59
N GLU A 322 0.52 -0.98 -8.80
CA GLU A 322 1.40 0.19 -8.87
C GLU A 322 2.82 -0.16 -8.43
N LYS A 323 2.96 -0.84 -7.29
CA LYS A 323 4.27 -1.28 -6.78
C LYS A 323 4.94 -2.25 -7.74
N SER A 324 4.18 -3.23 -8.24
CA SER A 324 4.69 -4.21 -9.20
C SER A 324 5.14 -3.54 -10.51
N THR A 325 4.34 -2.59 -11.03
CA THR A 325 4.70 -1.80 -12.22
C THR A 325 5.97 -0.96 -11.98
N ALA A 326 6.11 -0.33 -10.82
CA ALA A 326 7.31 0.43 -10.47
C ALA A 326 8.57 -0.47 -10.45
N HIS A 327 8.49 -1.65 -9.85
CA HIS A 327 9.59 -2.62 -9.83
C HIS A 327 9.93 -3.15 -11.23
N ILE A 328 8.94 -3.46 -12.04
CA ILE A 328 9.12 -3.88 -13.44
C ILE A 328 9.82 -2.78 -14.25
N ASN A 329 9.37 -1.54 -14.10
CA ASN A 329 9.97 -0.38 -14.76
C ASN A 329 11.43 -0.15 -14.35
N ASP A 330 11.75 -0.28 -13.06
CA ASP A 330 13.14 -0.20 -12.57
C ASP A 330 13.99 -1.32 -13.19
N TRP A 331 13.47 -2.54 -13.25
CA TRP A 331 14.15 -3.66 -13.88
C TRP A 331 14.46 -3.41 -15.36
N VAL A 332 13.47 -2.93 -16.13
CA VAL A 332 13.63 -2.58 -17.55
C VAL A 332 14.65 -1.44 -17.72
N LYS A 333 14.55 -0.39 -16.86
CA LYS A 333 15.47 0.75 -16.87
C LYS A 333 16.92 0.31 -16.62
N ARG A 334 17.18 -0.52 -15.61
CA ARG A 334 18.52 -1.05 -15.30
C ARG A 334 19.10 -1.83 -16.47
N ARG A 335 18.27 -2.62 -17.15
CA ARG A 335 18.68 -3.34 -18.37
C ARG A 335 19.06 -2.39 -19.49
N GLN A 336 18.30 -1.35 -19.75
CA GLN A 336 18.58 -0.35 -20.79
C GLN A 336 19.87 0.42 -20.52
N LEU A 337 20.17 0.69 -19.26
CA LEU A 337 21.40 1.36 -18.84
C LEU A 337 22.61 0.40 -18.75
N GLY A 338 22.42 -0.90 -18.95
CA GLY A 338 23.50 -1.90 -18.84
C GLY A 338 24.00 -2.17 -17.41
N ILE A 339 23.31 -1.62 -16.37
CA ILE A 339 23.73 -1.73 -14.96
C ILE A 339 23.04 -2.87 -14.19
N GLY A 340 22.22 -3.69 -14.87
CA GLY A 340 21.49 -4.81 -14.28
C GLY A 340 20.34 -5.29 -15.15
N GLY A 341 19.36 -5.98 -14.55
CA GLY A 341 18.15 -6.42 -15.27
C GLY A 341 18.41 -7.51 -16.32
N ARG A 342 19.54 -8.22 -16.25
CA ARG A 342 19.85 -9.32 -17.17
C ARG A 342 19.00 -10.54 -16.87
N PRO A 343 18.63 -11.34 -17.91
CA PRO A 343 17.89 -12.56 -17.69
C PRO A 343 18.69 -13.53 -16.81
N TYR A 344 18.00 -14.24 -15.92
CA TYR A 344 18.61 -15.34 -15.21
C TYR A 344 18.97 -16.45 -16.20
N THR A 345 20.16 -16.99 -16.04
CA THR A 345 20.52 -18.27 -16.64
C THR A 345 19.88 -19.41 -15.87
N CYS A 346 19.74 -20.58 -16.50
CA CYS A 346 19.19 -21.76 -15.79
C CYS A 346 20.07 -22.16 -14.59
N ASP A 347 21.41 -22.03 -14.69
CA ASP A 347 22.30 -22.30 -13.56
C ASP A 347 22.04 -21.34 -12.39
N ARG A 348 21.87 -20.05 -12.64
CA ARG A 348 21.51 -19.08 -11.60
C ARG A 348 20.13 -19.37 -11.00
N ALA A 349 19.13 -19.70 -11.84
CA ALA A 349 17.82 -20.06 -11.37
C ALA A 349 17.86 -21.30 -10.44
N ASN A 350 18.66 -22.30 -10.78
CA ASN A 350 18.87 -23.48 -9.94
C ASN A 350 19.58 -23.13 -8.64
N ALA A 351 20.62 -22.27 -8.68
CA ALA A 351 21.38 -21.86 -7.51
C ALA A 351 20.52 -21.12 -6.46
N VAL A 352 19.48 -20.39 -6.89
CA VAL A 352 18.55 -19.69 -6.01
C VAL A 352 17.23 -20.45 -5.75
N GLY A 353 17.18 -21.75 -6.10
CA GLY A 353 16.06 -22.64 -5.79
C GLY A 353 14.82 -22.49 -6.70
N VAL A 354 14.81 -21.61 -7.68
CA VAL A 354 13.66 -21.38 -8.58
C VAL A 354 13.74 -22.13 -9.90
N GLY A 355 14.87 -22.75 -10.18
CA GLY A 355 15.11 -23.54 -11.39
C GLY A 355 14.39 -24.90 -11.40
N CYS A 356 14.42 -25.58 -12.53
CA CYS A 356 13.79 -26.90 -12.71
C CYS A 356 14.73 -28.09 -12.47
N GLY A 357 16.02 -27.82 -12.17
CA GLY A 357 17.04 -28.86 -11.97
C GLY A 357 17.56 -29.51 -13.26
N ASN A 358 16.65 -29.91 -14.15
CA ASN A 358 16.97 -30.56 -15.41
C ASN A 358 16.39 -29.74 -16.58
N CYS A 359 17.23 -28.96 -17.25
CA CYS A 359 16.81 -28.22 -18.42
C CYS A 359 17.21 -28.96 -19.70
N SER A 360 16.26 -29.10 -20.63
CA SER A 360 16.52 -29.66 -21.96
C SER A 360 17.28 -28.71 -22.89
N LEU A 361 17.55 -27.49 -22.44
CA LEU A 361 18.32 -26.52 -23.21
C LEU A 361 19.80 -26.92 -23.33
N GLU A 362 20.26 -27.11 -24.54
CA GLU A 362 21.69 -27.33 -24.82
C GLU A 362 22.52 -26.12 -24.41
N LYS A 363 23.63 -26.38 -23.73
CA LYS A 363 24.68 -25.39 -23.50
C LYS A 363 25.29 -25.03 -24.84
N ARG A 364 25.51 -23.74 -25.08
CA ARG A 364 26.15 -23.24 -26.28
C ARG A 364 27.45 -22.53 -25.91
N ASN A 365 28.42 -22.54 -26.83
CA ASN A 365 29.65 -21.80 -26.66
C ASN A 365 29.38 -20.30 -26.45
N LYS A 366 30.13 -19.68 -25.57
CA LYS A 366 30.04 -18.23 -25.33
C LYS A 366 30.67 -17.51 -26.52
N TRP A 367 30.02 -16.42 -26.92
CA TRP A 367 30.59 -15.44 -27.83
C TRP A 367 31.07 -14.25 -27.03
N VAL A 368 32.36 -13.98 -27.09
CA VAL A 368 33.00 -12.86 -26.38
C VAL A 368 33.43 -11.82 -27.42
N ARG A 369 33.14 -10.54 -27.12
CA ARG A 369 33.58 -9.44 -27.96
C ARG A 369 35.07 -9.16 -27.69
N ILE A 370 35.87 -9.28 -28.72
CA ILE A 370 37.29 -8.92 -28.70
C ILE A 370 37.48 -7.83 -29.78
N GLY A 371 37.65 -6.58 -29.33
CA GLY A 371 37.60 -5.43 -30.22
C GLY A 371 36.24 -5.29 -30.91
N ASP A 372 36.24 -5.24 -32.24
CA ASP A 372 35.00 -5.12 -33.04
C ASP A 372 34.45 -6.46 -33.53
N ARG A 373 35.04 -7.56 -33.13
CA ARG A 373 34.61 -8.91 -33.56
C ARG A 373 34.08 -9.71 -32.38
N PHE A 374 33.08 -10.55 -32.66
CA PHE A 374 32.62 -11.59 -31.72
C PHE A 374 33.34 -12.89 -32.04
N VAL A 375 34.04 -13.45 -31.06
CA VAL A 375 34.75 -14.72 -31.17
C VAL A 375 34.04 -15.76 -30.30
N GLU A 376 33.79 -16.93 -30.93
CA GLU A 376 33.24 -18.08 -30.20
C GLU A 376 34.34 -18.68 -29.32
N THR A 377 34.01 -18.91 -28.03
CA THR A 377 34.94 -19.50 -27.06
C THR A 377 34.53 -20.93 -26.76
N ASN A 378 35.47 -21.73 -26.26
CA ASN A 378 35.19 -23.09 -25.79
C ASN A 378 34.42 -23.12 -24.47
N GLU A 379 34.19 -21.96 -23.82
CA GLU A 379 33.36 -21.85 -22.63
C GLU A 379 31.88 -21.99 -22.98
N GLN A 380 31.19 -22.90 -22.33
CA GLN A 380 29.77 -23.09 -22.52
C GLN A 380 28.95 -22.03 -21.73
N SER A 381 28.03 -21.39 -22.41
CA SER A 381 27.08 -20.47 -21.75
C SER A 381 25.90 -21.25 -21.21
N SER A 382 25.54 -20.96 -19.97
CA SER A 382 24.29 -21.45 -19.42
C SER A 382 23.08 -20.90 -20.20
N PRO A 383 22.13 -21.73 -20.62
CA PRO A 383 20.94 -21.29 -21.31
C PRO A 383 20.05 -20.39 -20.41
N SER A 384 19.14 -19.64 -21.01
CA SER A 384 18.16 -18.84 -20.33
C SER A 384 16.76 -19.10 -20.89
N PRO A 385 15.72 -19.17 -20.03
CA PRO A 385 14.33 -19.33 -20.44
C PRO A 385 13.81 -18.27 -21.42
N VAL A 386 14.45 -17.10 -21.49
CA VAL A 386 14.12 -16.04 -22.45
C VAL A 386 14.08 -16.54 -23.90
N ARG A 387 14.86 -17.56 -24.25
CA ARG A 387 14.86 -18.14 -25.59
C ARG A 387 13.53 -18.76 -26.00
N PHE A 388 12.76 -19.21 -25.03
CA PHE A 388 11.44 -19.81 -25.28
C PHE A 388 10.32 -18.79 -25.25
N ALA A 389 10.54 -17.67 -24.55
CA ALA A 389 9.50 -16.66 -24.34
C ALA A 389 9.27 -15.79 -25.60
N TYR A 390 10.27 -15.68 -26.48
CA TYR A 390 10.21 -14.70 -27.58
C TYR A 390 10.69 -15.30 -28.90
N LYS A 391 9.87 -15.13 -29.93
CA LYS A 391 10.18 -15.52 -31.30
C LYS A 391 10.51 -14.26 -32.09
N THR A 392 11.62 -14.29 -32.83
CA THR A 392 11.97 -13.24 -33.77
C THR A 392 10.97 -13.24 -34.93
N ILE A 393 10.28 -12.14 -35.13
CA ILE A 393 9.41 -11.97 -36.30
C ILE A 393 10.33 -11.76 -37.48
N LYS A 394 10.46 -12.78 -38.35
CA LYS A 394 11.13 -12.58 -39.64
C LYS A 394 10.21 -11.68 -40.47
N GLU A 395 10.74 -10.55 -40.93
CA GLU A 395 10.04 -9.75 -41.94
C GLU A 395 9.72 -10.66 -43.12
N LYS A 396 8.42 -10.82 -43.41
CA LYS A 396 8.01 -11.41 -44.68
C LYS A 396 8.45 -10.41 -45.74
N ASN A 397 9.49 -10.75 -46.48
CA ASN A 397 9.81 -10.02 -47.68
C ASN A 397 8.53 -9.93 -48.53
N VAL A 398 7.94 -8.76 -48.54
CA VAL A 398 6.92 -8.42 -49.53
C VAL A 398 7.64 -8.30 -50.84
N LYS A 399 7.46 -9.32 -51.70
CA LYS A 399 7.81 -9.24 -53.09
C LYS A 399 6.83 -8.32 -53.82
#